data_8949550668e56f949aa909cb088efd67
#
_entry.id   8949550668e56f949aa909cb088efd67
#
_cell.length_a   1.000
_cell.length_b   1.000
_cell.length_c   1.000
_cell.angle_alpha   90.00
_cell.angle_beta   90.00
_cell.angle_gamma   90.00
#
_symmetry.space_group_name_H-M   'P 1'
#
loop_
_entity.id
_entity.type
_entity.pdbx_description
1 polymer ?
#
loop_
_entity_poly.entity_id
_entity_poly.type
_entity_poly.pdbx_seq_one_letter_code
_entity_poly.pdbx_strand_id
1 'polypeptide(L)'
;LTQMGFISKKPHPELLGSSLTNKLITTDFAEAQLELVTPVFEDLNDLYNFLYSLHVFVAKNIEEDEMLWPFSMPPKIKNESDINLGYYHQSNIGLLKHVYRKGLKVRYGPAMQCVSGMHYNFSISQGSLSIFTQSDNQEIIDDAYLGLIRNFKRYYWFILSQFGQTNVVDKSFINGRNHNLKELNEEDMYLIDATSLRMSEIGYQSKAQRNLGIKYNSLQGFLNKIKEAITVPYPEFEEKGLKDGNDKYHQISDGIIQIENEYYDSIRPKRSASKNKDMRPYDLLKSFGIEYLEIRGIDLSPHDITGISKYDMKFLDLFLIYCLISDSPNISSE
;
A
#
# COMPACT_ATOMS: atom_id res chain seq x y z
N LEU A 1 -3.47 -10.27 15.56
CA LEU A 1 -4.77 -10.89 15.88
C LEU A 1 -4.73 -11.53 17.26
N THR A 2 -5.90 -11.83 17.85
CA THR A 2 -6.04 -12.59 19.08
C THR A 2 -5.82 -14.09 18.84
N GLN A 3 -5.55 -14.88 19.90
CA GLN A 3 -5.44 -16.36 19.82
C GLN A 3 -6.70 -17.04 19.26
N MET A 4 -7.87 -16.38 19.34
CA MET A 4 -9.13 -16.88 18.77
C MET A 4 -9.31 -16.53 17.28
N GLY A 5 -8.32 -15.93 16.63
CA GLY A 5 -8.35 -15.58 15.21
C GLY A 5 -9.10 -14.28 14.87
N PHE A 6 -9.50 -13.47 15.84
CA PHE A 6 -10.14 -12.17 15.59
C PHE A 6 -9.13 -11.03 15.50
N ILE A 7 -9.49 -9.99 14.73
CA ILE A 7 -8.71 -8.74 14.72
C ILE A 7 -8.57 -8.22 16.17
N SER A 8 -7.37 -7.78 16.54
CA SER A 8 -7.14 -7.21 17.87
C SER A 8 -7.85 -5.86 18.02
N LYS A 9 -8.39 -5.62 19.22
CA LYS A 9 -8.98 -4.32 19.61
C LYS A 9 -8.02 -3.47 20.45
N LYS A 10 -6.82 -4.00 20.73
CA LYS A 10 -5.83 -3.31 21.55
C LYS A 10 -5.23 -2.13 20.79
N PRO A 11 -4.80 -1.09 21.49
CA PRO A 11 -4.04 0.00 20.88
C PRO A 11 -2.66 -0.49 20.40
N HIS A 12 -1.99 0.35 19.64
CA HIS A 12 -0.59 0.13 19.26
C HIS A 12 0.27 -0.12 20.52
N PRO A 13 1.04 -1.22 20.58
CA PRO A 13 1.77 -1.59 21.79
C PRO A 13 2.81 -0.53 22.17
N GLU A 14 2.81 -0.08 23.42
CA GLU A 14 3.72 0.97 23.92
C GLU A 14 5.20 0.59 23.76
N LEU A 15 5.53 -0.69 23.95
CA LEU A 15 6.90 -1.21 23.81
C LEU A 15 7.45 -1.12 22.39
N LEU A 16 6.58 -0.96 21.38
CA LEU A 16 7.00 -0.71 19.98
C LEU A 16 7.28 0.76 19.72
N GLY A 17 7.09 1.64 20.70
CA GLY A 17 7.28 3.08 20.58
C GLY A 17 6.10 3.79 19.94
N SER A 18 6.26 5.08 19.66
CA SER A 18 5.19 5.90 19.09
C SER A 18 4.97 5.59 17.61
N SER A 19 3.76 5.20 17.22
CA SER A 19 3.36 4.99 15.82
C SER A 19 3.52 6.25 14.93
N LEU A 20 3.63 7.45 15.51
CA LEU A 20 3.86 8.69 14.78
C LEU A 20 5.33 8.94 14.47
N THR A 21 6.23 8.65 15.42
CA THR A 21 7.64 9.07 15.35
C THR A 21 8.63 7.93 15.18
N ASN A 22 8.24 6.69 15.44
CA ASN A 22 9.06 5.53 15.13
C ASN A 22 9.14 5.38 13.60
N LYS A 23 10.37 5.37 13.06
CA LYS A 23 10.59 5.27 11.61
C LYS A 23 10.52 3.84 11.10
N LEU A 24 10.60 2.84 11.97
CA LEU A 24 10.70 1.43 11.64
C LEU A 24 9.40 0.67 11.90
N ILE A 25 8.60 1.13 12.87
CA ILE A 25 7.35 0.48 13.26
C ILE A 25 6.29 1.55 13.43
N THR A 26 5.27 1.52 12.60
CA THR A 26 4.13 2.44 12.64
C THR A 26 2.82 1.66 12.55
N THR A 27 1.73 2.34 12.31
CA THR A 27 0.39 1.77 12.15
C THR A 27 -0.14 2.17 10.78
N ASP A 28 -0.66 1.24 10.01
CA ASP A 28 -1.31 1.55 8.74
C ASP A 28 -2.71 2.15 8.98
N PHE A 29 -3.80 1.44 8.75
CA PHE A 29 -5.16 1.97 8.92
C PHE A 29 -5.69 1.75 10.34
N ALA A 30 -5.60 0.53 10.86
CA ALA A 30 -6.09 0.16 12.18
C ALA A 30 -4.93 -0.03 13.18
N GLU A 31 -5.20 0.20 14.47
CA GLU A 31 -4.22 -0.07 15.55
C GLU A 31 -3.62 -1.48 15.47
N ALA A 32 -4.44 -2.47 15.05
CA ALA A 32 -4.02 -3.85 14.85
C ALA A 32 -3.15 -4.09 13.60
N GLN A 33 -3.02 -3.11 12.71
CA GLN A 33 -2.21 -3.21 11.48
C GLN A 33 -0.85 -2.54 11.70
N LEU A 34 0.08 -3.29 12.26
CA LEU A 34 1.47 -2.83 12.38
C LEU A 34 2.11 -2.75 11.00
N GLU A 35 2.75 -1.64 10.70
CA GLU A 35 3.52 -1.42 9.49
C GLU A 35 5.00 -1.41 9.83
N LEU A 36 5.75 -2.35 9.27
CA LEU A 36 7.19 -2.50 9.48
C LEU A 36 7.93 -1.89 8.28
N VAL A 37 8.81 -0.94 8.56
CA VAL A 37 9.53 -0.18 7.53
C VAL A 37 11.02 -0.40 7.68
N THR A 38 11.68 -0.86 6.61
CA THR A 38 13.14 -1.02 6.61
C THR A 38 13.84 0.24 6.10
N PRO A 39 15.09 0.50 6.50
CA PRO A 39 15.97 1.38 5.75
C PRO A 39 16.24 0.84 4.33
N VAL A 40 16.92 1.63 3.51
CA VAL A 40 17.42 1.20 2.21
C VAL A 40 18.65 0.32 2.41
N PHE A 41 18.71 -0.81 1.70
CA PHE A 41 19.83 -1.74 1.68
C PHE A 41 20.28 -2.00 0.24
N GLU A 42 21.60 -2.19 0.06
CA GLU A 42 22.18 -2.62 -1.21
C GLU A 42 22.30 -4.16 -1.30
N ASP A 43 22.38 -4.84 -0.14
CA ASP A 43 22.44 -6.29 -0.03
C ASP A 43 21.12 -6.89 0.45
N LEU A 44 20.60 -7.88 -0.27
CA LEU A 44 19.33 -8.54 0.03
C LEU A 44 19.39 -9.37 1.33
N ASN A 45 20.56 -9.87 1.73
CA ASN A 45 20.68 -10.61 2.98
C ASN A 45 20.58 -9.66 4.16
N ASP A 46 21.17 -8.48 4.05
CA ASP A 46 21.09 -7.45 5.09
C ASP A 46 19.65 -6.94 5.22
N LEU A 47 18.96 -6.69 4.10
CA LEU A 47 17.55 -6.32 4.08
C LEU A 47 16.68 -7.38 4.76
N TYR A 48 16.82 -8.65 4.36
CA TYR A 48 16.04 -9.74 4.93
C TYR A 48 16.32 -9.93 6.43
N ASN A 49 17.58 -9.93 6.84
CA ASN A 49 17.97 -10.11 8.23
C ASN A 49 17.46 -8.95 9.11
N PHE A 50 17.46 -7.73 8.57
CA PHE A 50 16.89 -6.59 9.27
C PHE A 50 15.38 -6.73 9.43
N LEU A 51 14.65 -7.06 8.36
CA LEU A 51 13.21 -7.27 8.40
C LEU A 51 12.82 -8.43 9.34
N TYR A 52 13.59 -9.53 9.30
CA TYR A 52 13.44 -10.63 10.25
C TYR A 52 13.61 -10.17 11.70
N SER A 53 14.63 -9.34 11.97
CA SER A 53 14.88 -8.81 13.31
C SER A 53 13.74 -7.90 13.80
N LEU A 54 13.11 -7.12 12.90
CA LEU A 54 11.91 -6.35 13.22
C LEU A 54 10.73 -7.25 13.61
N HIS A 55 10.48 -8.33 12.87
CA HIS A 55 9.42 -9.29 13.20
C HIS A 55 9.66 -9.96 14.55
N VAL A 56 10.89 -10.38 14.82
CA VAL A 56 11.26 -10.94 16.13
C VAL A 56 11.07 -9.93 17.27
N PHE A 57 11.46 -8.66 17.01
CA PHE A 57 11.26 -7.60 18.00
C PHE A 57 9.78 -7.39 18.28
N VAL A 58 8.96 -7.28 17.26
CA VAL A 58 7.49 -7.12 17.40
C VAL A 58 6.89 -8.31 18.13
N ALA A 59 7.20 -9.55 17.71
CA ALA A 59 6.67 -10.75 18.32
C ALA A 59 6.99 -10.89 19.83
N LYS A 60 8.11 -10.29 20.28
CA LYS A 60 8.49 -10.26 21.70
C LYS A 60 7.85 -9.13 22.50
N ASN A 61 7.23 -8.16 21.85
CA ASN A 61 6.73 -6.93 22.47
C ASN A 61 5.23 -6.69 22.21
N ILE A 62 4.52 -7.64 21.60
CA ILE A 62 3.06 -7.72 21.60
C ILE A 62 2.61 -8.52 22.82
N GLU A 63 1.32 -8.44 23.16
CA GLU A 63 0.75 -9.15 24.30
C GLU A 63 0.78 -10.67 24.10
N GLU A 64 0.85 -11.45 25.18
CA GLU A 64 0.96 -12.93 25.15
C GLU A 64 -0.24 -13.61 24.45
N ASP A 65 -1.41 -12.95 24.44
CA ASP A 65 -2.63 -13.44 23.80
C ASP A 65 -2.78 -12.96 22.35
N GLU A 66 -1.76 -12.33 21.78
CA GLU A 66 -1.74 -11.83 20.41
C GLU A 66 -0.70 -12.56 19.54
N MET A 67 -0.99 -12.60 18.24
CA MET A 67 -0.12 -13.16 17.20
C MET A 67 -0.08 -12.24 15.98
N LEU A 68 1.01 -12.28 15.23
CA LEU A 68 1.06 -11.68 13.90
C LEU A 68 0.25 -12.53 12.91
N TRP A 69 -0.54 -11.88 12.07
CA TRP A 69 -1.34 -12.51 11.02
C TRP A 69 -0.57 -12.51 9.71
N PRO A 70 -0.26 -13.67 9.11
CA PRO A 70 0.66 -13.75 7.97
C PRO A 70 -0.01 -13.61 6.61
N PHE A 71 -1.30 -13.28 6.54
CA PHE A 71 -2.04 -13.18 5.29
C PHE A 71 -2.44 -11.75 4.97
N SER A 72 -2.55 -11.46 3.68
CA SER A 72 -2.96 -10.12 3.20
C SER A 72 -4.45 -9.84 3.39
N MET A 73 -5.31 -10.85 3.30
CA MET A 73 -6.72 -10.68 3.69
C MET A 73 -6.83 -10.68 5.22
N PRO A 74 -7.71 -9.86 5.80
CA PRO A 74 -7.78 -9.70 7.25
C PRO A 74 -8.23 -10.98 7.98
N PRO A 75 -7.91 -11.12 9.28
CA PRO A 75 -8.48 -12.14 10.15
C PRO A 75 -9.97 -11.90 10.37
N LYS A 76 -10.65 -12.75 11.15
CA LYS A 76 -12.07 -12.60 11.50
C LYS A 76 -12.38 -11.22 12.09
N ILE A 77 -13.42 -10.57 11.57
CA ILE A 77 -13.91 -9.27 12.03
C ILE A 77 -15.33 -9.48 12.58
N LYS A 78 -15.46 -9.60 13.91
CA LYS A 78 -16.77 -9.86 14.53
C LYS A 78 -17.75 -8.73 14.25
N ASN A 79 -17.30 -7.48 14.40
CA ASN A 79 -18.06 -6.26 14.07
C ASN A 79 -17.10 -5.22 13.49
N GLU A 80 -17.54 -4.41 12.55
CA GLU A 80 -16.72 -3.31 12.01
C GLU A 80 -16.36 -2.24 13.08
N SER A 81 -17.16 -2.13 14.16
CA SER A 81 -16.85 -1.29 15.32
C SER A 81 -15.63 -1.77 16.13
N ASP A 82 -15.21 -3.02 15.94
CA ASP A 82 -14.05 -3.61 16.60
C ASP A 82 -12.73 -3.15 15.96
N ILE A 83 -12.80 -2.54 14.77
CA ILE A 83 -11.65 -2.01 14.06
C ILE A 83 -11.33 -0.62 14.63
N ASN A 84 -10.37 -0.56 15.54
CA ASN A 84 -9.87 0.69 16.09
C ASN A 84 -8.96 1.38 15.08
N LEU A 85 -9.31 2.61 14.68
CA LEU A 85 -8.50 3.39 13.73
C LEU A 85 -7.19 3.81 14.37
N GLY A 86 -6.11 3.77 13.60
CA GLY A 86 -4.80 4.25 14.03
C GLY A 86 -4.87 5.65 14.65
N TYR A 87 -4.34 5.79 15.86
CA TYR A 87 -4.32 7.03 16.63
C TYR A 87 -2.88 7.54 16.80
N TYR A 88 -2.64 8.79 16.45
CA TYR A 88 -1.30 9.38 16.37
C TYR A 88 -1.16 10.60 17.30
N HIS A 89 -1.88 10.59 18.42
CA HIS A 89 -1.90 11.70 19.37
C HIS A 89 -2.44 13.03 18.80
N GLN A 90 -2.32 14.12 19.58
CA GLN A 90 -3.02 15.39 19.34
C GLN A 90 -2.21 16.42 18.55
N SER A 91 -1.02 16.08 18.08
CA SER A 91 -0.26 16.99 17.20
C SER A 91 -1.01 17.21 15.87
N ASN A 92 -0.77 18.33 15.20
CA ASN A 92 -1.40 18.61 13.90
C ASN A 92 -1.18 17.49 12.88
N ILE A 93 0.03 16.91 12.83
CA ILE A 93 0.36 15.78 11.95
C ILE A 93 -0.40 14.53 12.40
N GLY A 94 -0.47 14.26 13.69
CA GLY A 94 -1.23 13.14 14.24
C GLY A 94 -2.72 13.24 13.95
N LEU A 95 -3.30 14.43 14.14
CA LEU A 95 -4.70 14.70 13.80
C LEU A 95 -4.98 14.54 12.30
N LEU A 96 -4.10 15.05 11.45
CA LEU A 96 -4.21 14.89 9.99
C LEU A 96 -4.21 13.40 9.59
N LYS A 97 -3.28 12.61 10.12
CA LYS A 97 -3.22 11.17 9.89
C LYS A 97 -4.49 10.44 10.37
N HIS A 98 -5.05 10.86 11.50
CA HIS A 98 -6.26 10.25 12.03
C HIS A 98 -7.51 10.65 11.21
N VAL A 99 -7.65 11.92 10.82
CA VAL A 99 -8.74 12.40 9.94
C VAL A 99 -8.68 11.70 8.58
N TYR A 100 -7.49 11.52 8.02
CA TYR A 100 -7.28 10.74 6.79
C TYR A 100 -7.90 9.34 6.90
N ARG A 101 -7.62 8.61 7.99
CA ARG A 101 -8.16 7.26 8.23
C ARG A 101 -9.68 7.25 8.47
N LYS A 102 -10.21 8.26 9.14
CA LYS A 102 -11.66 8.46 9.21
C LYS A 102 -12.26 8.59 7.81
N GLY A 103 -11.61 9.36 6.92
CA GLY A 103 -12.06 9.50 5.55
C GLY A 103 -12.02 8.17 4.79
N LEU A 104 -10.97 7.37 4.93
CA LEU A 104 -10.93 6.01 4.35
C LEU A 104 -12.09 5.14 4.85
N LYS A 105 -12.36 5.18 6.17
CA LYS A 105 -13.51 4.46 6.76
C LYS A 105 -14.85 4.91 6.16
N VAL A 106 -15.05 6.22 6.03
CA VAL A 106 -16.31 6.80 5.50
C VAL A 106 -16.50 6.47 4.02
N ARG A 107 -15.40 6.44 3.23
CA ARG A 107 -15.41 6.22 1.78
C ARG A 107 -15.59 4.75 1.41
N TYR A 108 -14.85 3.88 2.06
CA TYR A 108 -14.63 2.49 1.61
C TYR A 108 -15.11 1.44 2.61
N GLY A 109 -15.45 1.86 3.84
CA GLY A 109 -15.71 0.94 4.93
C GLY A 109 -14.41 0.47 5.63
N PRO A 110 -14.48 0.18 6.93
CA PRO A 110 -13.27 -0.13 7.70
C PRO A 110 -12.71 -1.53 7.40
N ALA A 111 -13.55 -2.51 7.10
CA ALA A 111 -13.07 -3.88 6.82
C ALA A 111 -12.19 -3.95 5.59
N MET A 112 -12.54 -3.22 4.49
CA MET A 112 -11.72 -3.17 3.27
C MET A 112 -10.32 -2.59 3.54
N GLN A 113 -10.19 -1.66 4.48
CA GLN A 113 -8.93 -1.05 4.85
C GLN A 113 -8.05 -1.95 5.74
N CYS A 114 -8.59 -3.05 6.27
CA CYS A 114 -7.83 -4.05 7.03
C CYS A 114 -7.07 -5.04 6.14
N VAL A 115 -7.13 -4.88 4.83
CA VAL A 115 -6.33 -5.64 3.86
C VAL A 115 -4.90 -5.12 3.90
N SER A 116 -3.92 -6.00 4.06
CA SER A 116 -2.50 -5.69 4.16
C SER A 116 -1.72 -6.22 2.96
N GLY A 117 -0.50 -5.77 2.73
CA GLY A 117 0.33 -6.24 1.64
C GLY A 117 1.81 -5.99 1.86
N MET A 118 2.63 -6.62 1.04
CA MET A 118 4.05 -6.35 0.97
C MET A 118 4.29 -5.18 0.01
N HIS A 119 4.94 -4.12 0.49
CA HIS A 119 5.45 -3.05 -0.36
C HIS A 119 6.94 -3.24 -0.58
N TYR A 120 7.33 -3.40 -1.84
CA TYR A 120 8.73 -3.55 -2.22
C TYR A 120 9.21 -2.28 -2.91
N ASN A 121 10.10 -1.54 -2.23
CA ASN A 121 10.69 -0.33 -2.78
C ASN A 121 11.96 -0.67 -3.54
N PHE A 122 12.03 -0.25 -4.80
CA PHE A 122 13.11 -0.55 -5.71
C PHE A 122 13.73 0.73 -6.30
N SER A 123 15.03 0.85 -6.20
CA SER A 123 15.79 1.90 -6.88
C SER A 123 17.09 1.33 -7.47
N ILE A 124 17.62 2.01 -8.45
CA ILE A 124 18.91 1.70 -9.07
C ILE A 124 19.87 2.83 -8.70
N SER A 125 21.13 2.48 -8.41
CA SER A 125 22.15 3.50 -8.11
C SER A 125 22.22 4.52 -9.24
N GLN A 126 22.43 5.79 -8.91
CA GLN A 126 22.52 6.85 -9.90
C GLN A 126 23.60 6.54 -10.96
N GLY A 127 24.75 6.00 -10.56
CA GLY A 127 25.81 5.62 -11.48
C GLY A 127 25.38 4.54 -12.48
N SER A 128 24.64 3.52 -12.03
CA SER A 128 24.12 2.48 -12.93
C SER A 128 23.04 3.03 -13.87
N LEU A 129 22.15 3.90 -13.36
CA LEU A 129 21.16 4.56 -14.19
C LEU A 129 21.80 5.46 -15.24
N SER A 130 22.82 6.26 -14.89
CA SER A 130 23.53 7.13 -15.82
C SER A 130 24.23 6.34 -16.92
N ILE A 131 24.80 5.18 -16.61
CA ILE A 131 25.37 4.26 -17.62
C ILE A 131 24.28 3.73 -18.54
N PHE A 132 23.17 3.26 -17.99
CA PHE A 132 22.06 2.70 -18.76
C PHE A 132 21.40 3.75 -19.66
N THR A 133 21.09 4.92 -19.11
CA THR A 133 20.43 6.03 -19.86
C THR A 133 21.39 6.85 -20.68
N GLN A 134 22.69 6.68 -20.51
CA GLN A 134 23.75 7.52 -21.08
C GLN A 134 23.59 9.01 -20.75
N SER A 135 22.97 9.31 -19.58
CA SER A 135 22.67 10.67 -19.16
C SER A 135 22.45 10.76 -17.65
N ASP A 136 22.82 11.92 -17.07
CA ASP A 136 22.50 12.32 -15.71
C ASP A 136 21.25 13.24 -15.65
N ASN A 137 20.61 13.48 -16.78
CA ASN A 137 19.41 14.33 -16.85
C ASN A 137 18.23 13.61 -16.18
N GLN A 138 17.62 14.26 -15.19
CA GLN A 138 16.50 13.71 -14.43
C GLN A 138 15.30 13.36 -15.31
N GLU A 139 15.00 14.12 -16.35
CA GLU A 139 13.87 13.81 -17.24
C GLU A 139 14.07 12.49 -17.99
N ILE A 140 15.31 12.18 -18.40
CA ILE A 140 15.66 10.90 -19.04
C ILE A 140 15.57 9.75 -18.03
N ILE A 141 16.01 10.00 -16.80
CA ILE A 141 15.88 9.02 -15.69
C ILE A 141 14.40 8.78 -15.37
N ASP A 142 13.58 9.81 -15.34
CA ASP A 142 12.13 9.70 -15.13
C ASP A 142 11.48 8.85 -16.23
N ASP A 143 11.83 9.08 -17.50
CA ASP A 143 11.32 8.29 -18.63
C ASP A 143 11.73 6.79 -18.52
N ALA A 144 12.94 6.50 -18.06
CA ALA A 144 13.40 5.13 -17.84
C ALA A 144 12.57 4.44 -16.74
N TYR A 145 12.34 5.10 -15.60
CA TYR A 145 11.46 4.58 -14.55
C TYR A 145 10.01 4.44 -15.01
N LEU A 146 9.49 5.38 -15.77
CA LEU A 146 8.14 5.28 -16.34
C LEU A 146 8.03 4.13 -17.35
N GLY A 147 9.08 3.91 -18.13
CA GLY A 147 9.21 2.74 -19.00
C GLY A 147 9.12 1.43 -18.22
N LEU A 148 9.87 1.34 -17.11
CA LEU A 148 9.81 0.20 -16.20
C LEU A 148 8.39 0.01 -15.66
N ILE A 149 7.72 1.07 -15.19
CA ILE A 149 6.34 0.99 -14.69
C ILE A 149 5.39 0.45 -15.78
N ARG A 150 5.47 0.96 -17.01
CA ARG A 150 4.62 0.49 -18.11
C ARG A 150 4.82 -0.99 -18.40
N ASN A 151 6.07 -1.47 -18.41
CA ASN A 151 6.38 -2.88 -18.60
C ASN A 151 5.92 -3.73 -17.42
N PHE A 152 6.16 -3.30 -16.18
CA PHE A 152 5.63 -3.96 -15.00
C PHE A 152 4.10 -4.13 -15.10
N LYS A 153 3.36 -3.10 -15.48
CA LYS A 153 1.90 -3.17 -15.63
C LYS A 153 1.46 -4.14 -16.73
N ARG A 154 2.21 -4.25 -17.85
CA ARG A 154 1.94 -5.24 -18.91
C ARG A 154 2.10 -6.67 -18.44
N TYR A 155 3.07 -6.91 -17.57
CA TYR A 155 3.38 -8.24 -17.02
C TYR A 155 2.80 -8.46 -15.61
N TYR A 156 1.96 -7.55 -15.11
CA TYR A 156 1.46 -7.63 -13.75
C TYR A 156 0.65 -8.91 -13.47
N TRP A 157 -0.03 -9.45 -14.46
CA TRP A 157 -0.70 -10.75 -14.36
C TRP A 157 0.27 -11.88 -13.94
N PHE A 158 1.51 -11.83 -14.44
CA PHE A 158 2.54 -12.79 -14.07
C PHE A 158 2.98 -12.61 -12.61
N ILE A 159 3.16 -11.38 -12.15
CA ILE A 159 3.43 -11.08 -10.74
C ILE A 159 2.30 -11.58 -9.85
N LEU A 160 1.05 -11.37 -10.21
CA LEU A 160 -0.10 -11.91 -9.47
C LEU A 160 -0.09 -13.44 -9.42
N SER A 161 0.33 -14.13 -10.49
CA SER A 161 0.41 -15.58 -10.49
C SER A 161 1.52 -16.14 -9.60
N GLN A 162 2.60 -15.38 -9.37
CA GLN A 162 3.73 -15.80 -8.55
C GLN A 162 3.58 -15.38 -7.07
N PHE A 163 3.04 -14.20 -6.83
CA PHE A 163 2.99 -13.55 -5.51
C PHE A 163 1.57 -13.40 -4.95
N GLY A 164 0.56 -13.92 -5.63
CA GLY A 164 -0.80 -14.02 -5.08
C GLY A 164 -0.86 -15.19 -4.10
N GLN A 165 -1.22 -14.91 -2.84
CA GLN A 165 -1.24 -15.88 -1.73
C GLN A 165 -2.59 -15.85 -0.98
N THR A 166 -3.63 -15.22 -1.58
CA THR A 166 -4.89 -14.97 -0.88
C THR A 166 -6.09 -15.23 -1.78
N ASN A 167 -6.45 -16.50 -1.95
CA ASN A 167 -7.66 -16.92 -2.66
C ASN A 167 -8.83 -17.27 -1.72
N VAL A 168 -8.64 -17.15 -0.43
CA VAL A 168 -9.62 -17.43 0.64
C VAL A 168 -9.75 -16.21 1.55
N VAL A 169 -10.95 -15.97 2.07
CA VAL A 169 -11.23 -14.93 3.05
C VAL A 169 -12.34 -15.35 3.99
N ASP A 170 -12.27 -14.92 5.26
CA ASP A 170 -13.35 -15.14 6.23
C ASP A 170 -14.64 -14.41 5.83
N LYS A 171 -15.80 -15.04 6.03
CA LYS A 171 -17.12 -14.48 5.66
C LYS A 171 -17.39 -13.13 6.31
N SER A 172 -16.83 -12.87 7.48
CA SER A 172 -17.00 -11.58 8.19
C SER A 172 -16.45 -10.38 7.40
N PHE A 173 -15.43 -10.59 6.56
CA PHE A 173 -14.92 -9.56 5.66
C PHE A 173 -15.94 -9.16 4.58
N ILE A 174 -16.78 -10.11 4.15
CA ILE A 174 -17.72 -9.93 3.02
C ILE A 174 -19.02 -9.25 3.45
N ASN A 175 -19.34 -9.28 4.72
CA ASN A 175 -20.62 -8.86 5.29
C ASN A 175 -21.23 -7.63 4.60
N GLY A 176 -22.36 -7.83 3.89
CA GLY A 176 -23.10 -6.78 3.19
C GLY A 176 -22.48 -6.28 1.87
N ARG A 177 -21.42 -6.89 1.36
CA ARG A 177 -20.78 -6.52 0.09
C ARG A 177 -21.26 -7.41 -1.05
N ASN A 178 -21.36 -6.84 -2.26
CA ASN A 178 -21.55 -7.62 -3.47
C ASN A 178 -20.26 -8.37 -3.81
N HIS A 179 -20.37 -9.68 -4.05
CA HIS A 179 -19.24 -10.53 -4.38
C HIS A 179 -19.67 -11.70 -5.28
N ASN A 180 -18.68 -12.34 -5.90
CA ASN A 180 -18.82 -13.57 -6.70
C ASN A 180 -18.10 -14.77 -6.05
N LEU A 181 -17.73 -14.67 -4.77
CA LEU A 181 -17.08 -15.75 -4.04
C LEU A 181 -18.01 -16.92 -3.80
N LYS A 182 -17.43 -18.11 -3.69
CA LYS A 182 -18.10 -19.35 -3.33
C LYS A 182 -17.81 -19.70 -1.86
N GLU A 183 -18.70 -20.43 -1.23
CA GLU A 183 -18.47 -20.96 0.11
C GLU A 183 -17.44 -22.10 0.06
N LEU A 184 -16.39 -22.00 0.87
CA LEU A 184 -15.42 -23.05 1.09
C LEU A 184 -15.88 -23.96 2.23
N ASN A 185 -16.35 -23.35 3.32
CA ASN A 185 -16.90 -23.98 4.52
C ASN A 185 -17.88 -23.02 5.21
N GLU A 186 -18.24 -23.30 6.47
CA GLU A 186 -19.17 -22.49 7.25
C GLU A 186 -18.64 -21.08 7.53
N GLU A 187 -17.32 -20.89 7.62
CA GLU A 187 -16.67 -19.63 7.99
C GLU A 187 -15.99 -18.92 6.83
N ASP A 188 -15.57 -19.63 5.78
CA ASP A 188 -14.70 -19.11 4.74
C ASP A 188 -15.36 -19.10 3.36
N MET A 189 -14.93 -18.09 2.57
CA MET A 189 -15.28 -17.92 1.16
C MET A 189 -14.00 -17.97 0.30
N TYR A 190 -14.12 -18.39 -0.95
CA TYR A 190 -13.01 -18.47 -1.89
C TYR A 190 -13.41 -18.11 -3.31
N LEU A 191 -12.40 -17.86 -4.14
CA LEU A 191 -12.53 -17.75 -5.59
C LEU A 191 -11.48 -18.65 -6.25
N ILE A 192 -11.93 -19.69 -6.98
CA ILE A 192 -11.06 -20.77 -7.48
C ILE A 192 -9.97 -20.28 -8.44
N ASP A 193 -10.30 -19.28 -9.26
CA ASP A 193 -9.39 -18.76 -10.28
C ASP A 193 -8.61 -17.51 -9.80
N ALA A 194 -8.79 -17.09 -8.55
CA ALA A 194 -8.05 -15.96 -7.99
C ALA A 194 -6.78 -16.41 -7.31
N THR A 195 -5.69 -15.73 -7.59
CA THR A 195 -4.43 -15.87 -6.84
C THR A 195 -4.35 -14.86 -5.69
N SER A 196 -5.01 -13.71 -5.84
CA SER A 196 -5.04 -12.65 -4.83
C SER A 196 -6.42 -11.98 -4.77
N LEU A 197 -7.20 -12.28 -3.73
CA LEU A 197 -8.44 -11.56 -3.42
C LEU A 197 -8.15 -10.11 -3.01
N ARG A 198 -6.98 -9.87 -2.40
CA ARG A 198 -6.52 -8.51 -2.07
C ARG A 198 -6.49 -7.60 -3.30
N MET A 199 -6.01 -8.09 -4.44
CA MET A 199 -5.89 -7.31 -5.67
C MET A 199 -7.13 -7.42 -6.58
N SER A 200 -8.20 -8.07 -6.10
CA SER A 200 -9.48 -8.21 -6.79
C SER A 200 -10.44 -7.06 -6.47
N GLU A 201 -11.65 -7.10 -7.06
CA GLU A 201 -12.70 -6.09 -6.84
C GLU A 201 -13.20 -5.98 -5.41
N ILE A 202 -13.05 -7.03 -4.60
CA ILE A 202 -13.45 -7.02 -3.18
C ILE A 202 -12.35 -6.52 -2.26
N GLY A 203 -11.11 -6.42 -2.74
CA GLY A 203 -9.93 -6.06 -1.97
C GLY A 203 -9.48 -4.61 -2.19
N TYR A 204 -8.20 -4.44 -2.47
CA TYR A 204 -7.50 -3.15 -2.56
C TYR A 204 -7.82 -2.41 -3.86
N GLN A 205 -9.07 -1.97 -4.02
CA GLN A 205 -9.53 -1.19 -5.17
C GLN A 205 -10.55 -0.12 -4.77
N SER A 206 -10.60 0.96 -5.56
CA SER A 206 -11.58 2.03 -5.43
C SER A 206 -12.34 2.24 -6.75
N LYS A 207 -13.67 2.18 -6.69
CA LYS A 207 -14.52 2.49 -7.85
C LYS A 207 -14.29 3.91 -8.35
N ALA A 208 -14.11 4.87 -7.45
CA ALA A 208 -13.86 6.27 -7.79
C ALA A 208 -12.56 6.44 -8.61
N GLN A 209 -11.54 5.62 -8.34
CA GLN A 209 -10.24 5.73 -8.98
C GLN A 209 -10.14 5.00 -10.34
N ARG A 210 -11.06 4.07 -10.66
CA ARG A 210 -11.01 3.27 -11.90
C ARG A 210 -10.95 4.13 -13.17
N ASN A 211 -11.59 5.29 -13.15
CA ASN A 211 -11.72 6.17 -14.31
C ASN A 211 -10.62 7.25 -14.39
N LEU A 212 -9.61 7.24 -13.51
CA LEU A 212 -8.53 8.22 -13.56
C LEU A 212 -7.69 8.14 -14.84
N GLY A 213 -7.58 6.95 -15.45
CA GLY A 213 -6.92 6.76 -16.74
C GLY A 213 -5.44 7.10 -16.72
N ILE A 214 -4.73 6.80 -15.62
CA ILE A 214 -3.29 7.06 -15.49
C ILE A 214 -2.50 6.09 -16.37
N LYS A 215 -1.67 6.63 -17.31
CA LYS A 215 -0.97 5.85 -18.33
C LYS A 215 0.53 5.72 -18.12
N TYR A 216 1.14 6.50 -17.26
CA TYR A 216 2.60 6.52 -17.04
C TYR A 216 3.43 6.81 -18.31
N ASN A 217 2.87 7.57 -19.26
CA ASN A 217 3.58 7.95 -20.48
C ASN A 217 4.50 9.16 -20.29
N SER A 218 4.25 9.96 -19.24
CA SER A 218 5.13 11.05 -18.80
C SER A 218 4.87 11.35 -17.31
N LEU A 219 5.90 11.84 -16.61
CA LEU A 219 5.76 12.26 -15.22
C LEU A 219 4.76 13.41 -15.07
N GLN A 220 4.79 14.38 -15.98
CA GLN A 220 3.83 15.49 -15.96
C GLN A 220 2.39 15.02 -16.14
N GLY A 221 2.16 14.05 -17.03
CA GLY A 221 0.84 13.43 -17.23
C GLY A 221 0.34 12.72 -15.97
N PHE A 222 1.21 11.96 -15.30
CA PHE A 222 0.92 11.33 -14.01
C PHE A 222 0.56 12.37 -12.94
N LEU A 223 1.40 13.40 -12.77
CA LEU A 223 1.19 14.47 -11.79
C LEU A 223 -0.11 15.25 -12.03
N ASN A 224 -0.45 15.54 -13.29
CA ASN A 224 -1.71 16.20 -13.63
C ASN A 224 -2.91 15.37 -13.19
N LYS A 225 -2.89 14.05 -13.41
CA LYS A 225 -3.96 13.14 -12.99
C LYS A 225 -4.07 13.01 -11.48
N ILE A 226 -2.96 12.94 -10.76
CA ILE A 226 -2.96 12.94 -9.29
C ILE A 226 -3.53 14.25 -8.74
N LYS A 227 -3.13 15.41 -9.31
CA LYS A 227 -3.67 16.70 -8.91
C LYS A 227 -5.18 16.79 -9.17
N GLU A 228 -5.64 16.36 -10.36
CA GLU A 228 -7.07 16.28 -10.70
C GLU A 228 -7.82 15.43 -9.65
N ALA A 229 -7.29 14.24 -9.32
CA ALA A 229 -7.92 13.34 -8.37
C ALA A 229 -8.04 13.91 -6.94
N ILE A 230 -7.10 14.77 -6.52
CA ILE A 230 -7.15 15.44 -5.20
C ILE A 230 -8.10 16.65 -5.21
N THR A 231 -8.18 17.39 -6.32
CA THR A 231 -8.80 18.73 -6.35
C THR A 231 -10.21 18.75 -6.93
N VAL A 232 -10.58 17.73 -7.74
CA VAL A 232 -11.92 17.65 -8.32
C VAL A 232 -12.82 16.87 -7.39
N PRO A 233 -13.92 17.49 -6.87
CA PRO A 233 -14.88 16.80 -6.02
C PRO A 233 -15.45 15.54 -6.69
N TYR A 234 -15.61 14.48 -5.91
CA TYR A 234 -16.29 13.26 -6.35
C TYR A 234 -17.67 13.20 -5.71
N PRO A 235 -18.77 13.11 -6.50
CA PRO A 235 -20.14 13.31 -5.99
C PRO A 235 -20.48 12.48 -4.75
N GLU A 236 -20.11 11.19 -4.72
CA GLU A 236 -20.38 10.33 -3.56
C GLU A 236 -19.63 10.78 -2.29
N PHE A 237 -18.45 11.41 -2.42
CA PHE A 237 -17.66 11.88 -1.28
C PHE A 237 -18.03 13.32 -0.87
N GLU A 238 -18.47 14.14 -1.83
CA GLU A 238 -19.06 15.45 -1.57
C GLU A 238 -20.36 15.33 -0.77
N GLU A 239 -21.25 14.38 -1.14
CA GLU A 239 -22.49 14.09 -0.40
C GLU A 239 -22.26 13.69 1.06
N LYS A 240 -21.17 12.95 1.32
CA LYS A 240 -20.77 12.59 2.71
C LYS A 240 -20.33 13.81 3.53
N GLY A 241 -19.90 14.90 2.88
CA GLY A 241 -19.37 16.10 3.51
C GLY A 241 -17.99 15.91 4.14
N LEU A 242 -17.36 17.00 4.52
CA LEU A 242 -16.04 16.98 5.18
C LEU A 242 -16.13 16.77 6.69
N LYS A 243 -17.27 17.07 7.30
CA LYS A 243 -17.50 17.02 8.75
C LYS A 243 -18.68 16.12 9.09
N ASP A 244 -18.61 15.49 10.25
CA ASP A 244 -19.69 14.72 10.84
C ASP A 244 -20.77 15.59 11.49
N GLY A 245 -21.85 14.99 12.00
CA GLY A 245 -22.93 15.69 12.67
C GLY A 245 -22.54 16.45 13.96
N ASN A 246 -21.30 16.29 14.45
CA ASN A 246 -20.74 17.00 15.61
C ASN A 246 -19.74 18.09 15.18
N ASP A 247 -19.73 18.49 13.92
CA ASP A 247 -18.81 19.48 13.34
C ASP A 247 -17.32 19.09 13.39
N LYS A 248 -17.02 17.76 13.47
CA LYS A 248 -15.64 17.24 13.47
C LYS A 248 -15.27 16.72 12.09
N TYR A 249 -14.07 17.06 11.62
CA TYR A 249 -13.56 16.55 10.35
C TYR A 249 -13.50 15.01 10.36
N HIS A 250 -14.05 14.40 9.32
CA HIS A 250 -13.97 12.98 9.04
C HIS A 250 -13.45 12.67 7.63
N GLN A 251 -13.17 13.67 6.79
CA GLN A 251 -12.43 13.60 5.54
C GLN A 251 -11.51 14.81 5.44
N ILE A 252 -10.38 14.68 4.71
CA ILE A 252 -9.45 15.78 4.43
C ILE A 252 -9.96 16.60 3.24
N SER A 253 -10.51 15.93 2.23
CA SER A 253 -11.09 16.53 1.03
C SER A 253 -12.24 15.66 0.52
N ASP A 254 -12.99 16.14 -0.44
CA ASP A 254 -14.07 15.45 -1.15
C ASP A 254 -13.64 14.98 -2.57
N GLY A 255 -12.39 15.16 -2.93
CA GLY A 255 -11.81 14.66 -4.18
C GLY A 255 -11.82 13.13 -4.29
N ILE A 256 -11.54 12.61 -5.49
CA ILE A 256 -11.42 11.16 -5.74
C ILE A 256 -10.45 10.49 -4.77
N ILE A 257 -9.36 11.18 -4.42
CA ILE A 257 -8.44 10.80 -3.34
C ILE A 257 -8.24 11.98 -2.38
N GLN A 258 -8.02 11.71 -1.11
CA GLN A 258 -7.78 12.75 -0.10
C GLN A 258 -6.36 13.30 -0.17
N ILE A 259 -5.41 12.39 -0.43
CA ILE A 259 -3.97 12.68 -0.53
C ILE A 259 -3.35 11.74 -1.56
N GLU A 260 -2.14 12.03 -2.02
CA GLU A 260 -1.40 11.24 -3.01
C GLU A 260 -1.24 9.77 -2.62
N ASN A 261 -1.09 9.50 -1.33
CA ASN A 261 -0.91 8.14 -0.82
C ASN A 261 -2.18 7.27 -0.90
N GLU A 262 -3.35 7.87 -1.12
CA GLU A 262 -4.61 7.14 -1.32
C GLU A 262 -4.75 6.57 -2.74
N TYR A 263 -3.87 6.93 -3.68
CA TYR A 263 -3.93 6.37 -5.02
C TYR A 263 -3.59 4.87 -5.01
N TYR A 264 -4.57 4.04 -5.36
CA TYR A 264 -4.43 2.59 -5.42
C TYR A 264 -3.89 2.15 -6.78
N ASP A 265 -2.66 1.64 -6.79
CA ASP A 265 -2.06 1.00 -7.97
C ASP A 265 -1.10 -0.10 -7.51
N SER A 266 -0.76 -1.02 -8.41
CA SER A 266 0.19 -2.10 -8.18
C SER A 266 1.65 -1.64 -8.10
N ILE A 267 1.96 -0.47 -8.69
CA ILE A 267 3.28 0.17 -8.70
C ILE A 267 3.12 1.68 -8.78
N ARG A 268 3.96 2.43 -8.07
CA ARG A 268 3.94 3.90 -8.06
C ARG A 268 5.34 4.51 -8.11
N PRO A 269 5.54 5.64 -8.83
CA PRO A 269 6.76 6.43 -8.73
C PRO A 269 6.79 7.17 -7.39
N LYS A 270 7.96 7.25 -6.77
CA LYS A 270 8.16 7.87 -5.47
C LYS A 270 9.45 8.69 -5.42
N ARG A 271 9.47 9.63 -4.47
CA ARG A 271 10.67 10.35 -4.04
C ARG A 271 10.68 10.53 -2.54
N SER A 272 11.84 10.34 -1.92
CA SER A 272 11.99 10.45 -0.47
C SER A 272 12.01 11.92 -0.01
N ALA A 273 11.43 12.16 1.17
CA ALA A 273 11.42 13.47 1.81
C ALA A 273 12.68 13.75 2.67
N SER A 274 13.75 12.95 2.54
CA SER A 274 14.91 12.98 3.44
C SER A 274 15.53 14.37 3.61
N LYS A 275 15.57 15.17 2.56
CA LYS A 275 16.15 16.53 2.56
C LYS A 275 15.11 17.66 2.61
N ASN A 276 13.82 17.36 2.36
CA ASN A 276 12.74 18.34 2.22
C ASN A 276 11.48 17.86 2.95
N LYS A 277 11.58 17.71 4.27
CA LYS A 277 10.56 17.07 5.13
C LYS A 277 9.18 17.75 5.12
N ASP A 278 9.12 19.02 4.74
CA ASP A 278 7.88 19.79 4.71
C ASP A 278 7.15 19.73 3.35
N MET A 279 7.80 19.12 2.33
CA MET A 279 7.19 18.98 1.01
C MET A 279 6.28 17.76 0.93
N ARG A 280 5.16 17.91 0.23
CA ARG A 280 4.26 16.81 -0.09
C ARG A 280 4.86 15.87 -1.15
N PRO A 281 4.46 14.58 -1.19
CA PRO A 281 4.93 13.63 -2.20
C PRO A 281 4.76 14.12 -3.64
N TYR A 282 3.65 14.79 -3.95
CA TYR A 282 3.40 15.43 -5.25
C TYR A 282 4.48 16.48 -5.57
N ASP A 283 4.77 17.38 -4.63
CA ASP A 283 5.71 18.47 -4.83
C ASP A 283 7.16 17.96 -4.95
N LEU A 284 7.49 16.89 -4.21
CA LEU A 284 8.79 16.21 -4.32
C LEU A 284 9.01 15.63 -5.73
N LEU A 285 8.04 14.86 -6.24
CA LEU A 285 8.11 14.30 -7.59
C LEU A 285 8.16 15.39 -8.66
N LYS A 286 7.36 16.46 -8.51
CA LYS A 286 7.32 17.58 -9.45
C LYS A 286 8.65 18.33 -9.50
N SER A 287 9.31 18.52 -8.36
CA SER A 287 10.51 19.36 -8.27
C SER A 287 11.80 18.60 -8.55
N PHE A 288 11.83 17.30 -8.28
CA PHE A 288 13.08 16.53 -8.28
C PHE A 288 13.00 15.22 -9.09
N GLY A 289 11.83 14.89 -9.69
CA GLY A 289 11.64 13.65 -10.44
C GLY A 289 11.56 12.38 -9.58
N ILE A 290 11.63 11.24 -10.25
CA ILE A 290 11.51 9.91 -9.63
C ILE A 290 12.85 9.49 -9.01
N GLU A 291 12.82 8.95 -7.79
CA GLU A 291 13.99 8.40 -7.10
C GLU A 291 13.91 6.87 -6.98
N TYR A 292 12.70 6.34 -6.72
CA TYR A 292 12.46 4.92 -6.58
C TYR A 292 11.02 4.56 -6.98
N LEU A 293 10.77 3.27 -7.10
CA LEU A 293 9.45 2.72 -7.36
C LEU A 293 8.96 1.93 -6.14
N GLU A 294 7.69 2.07 -5.83
CA GLU A 294 7.01 1.32 -4.78
C GLU A 294 6.09 0.27 -5.40
N ILE A 295 6.49 -0.99 -5.38
CA ILE A 295 5.69 -2.13 -5.81
C ILE A 295 4.73 -2.47 -4.67
N ARG A 296 3.43 -2.50 -4.94
CA ARG A 296 2.37 -2.67 -3.95
C ARG A 296 1.48 -3.89 -4.19
N GLY A 297 1.56 -4.46 -5.37
CA GLY A 297 0.69 -5.54 -5.81
C GLY A 297 1.14 -6.94 -5.38
N ILE A 298 1.83 -7.06 -4.23
CA ILE A 298 2.37 -8.31 -3.70
C ILE A 298 1.66 -8.66 -2.41
N ASP A 299 1.18 -9.90 -2.29
CA ASP A 299 0.60 -10.40 -1.05
C ASP A 299 1.71 -10.77 -0.04
N LEU A 300 1.34 -10.79 1.23
CA LEU A 300 2.17 -11.38 2.26
C LEU A 300 2.24 -12.90 2.04
N SER A 301 3.45 -13.47 2.04
CA SER A 301 3.65 -14.90 1.96
C SER A 301 3.56 -15.53 3.36
N PRO A 302 2.60 -16.44 3.61
CA PRO A 302 2.50 -17.13 4.89
C PRO A 302 3.62 -18.18 5.08
N HIS A 303 4.42 -18.43 4.05
CA HIS A 303 5.50 -19.42 4.07
C HIS A 303 6.83 -18.84 4.56
N ASP A 304 6.89 -17.53 4.78
CA ASP A 304 8.06 -16.86 5.31
C ASP A 304 7.68 -15.93 6.46
N ILE A 305 8.46 -15.95 7.54
CA ILE A 305 8.19 -15.16 8.76
C ILE A 305 8.19 -13.64 8.48
N THR A 306 8.89 -13.21 7.44
CA THR A 306 8.96 -11.79 7.04
C THR A 306 7.87 -11.42 6.04
N GLY A 307 7.04 -12.37 5.61
CA GLY A 307 6.03 -12.18 4.58
C GLY A 307 6.58 -12.13 3.15
N ILE A 308 7.91 -12.27 2.95
CA ILE A 308 8.58 -12.35 1.66
C ILE A 308 9.93 -13.07 1.81
N SER A 309 10.24 -14.04 0.98
CA SER A 309 11.52 -14.75 1.04
C SER A 309 12.65 -13.97 0.34
N LYS A 310 13.90 -14.29 0.68
CA LYS A 310 15.08 -13.76 -0.04
C LYS A 310 15.04 -14.12 -1.53
N TYR A 311 14.48 -15.27 -1.86
CA TYR A 311 14.36 -15.73 -3.24
C TYR A 311 13.37 -14.87 -4.02
N ASP A 312 12.26 -14.53 -3.38
CA ASP A 312 11.24 -13.64 -3.95
C ASP A 312 11.79 -12.22 -4.17
N MET A 313 12.54 -11.68 -3.21
CA MET A 313 13.21 -10.39 -3.34
C MET A 313 14.16 -10.37 -4.54
N LYS A 314 15.01 -11.40 -4.66
CA LYS A 314 15.93 -11.53 -5.79
C LYS A 314 15.22 -11.67 -7.13
N PHE A 315 14.12 -12.42 -7.16
CA PHE A 315 13.29 -12.54 -8.35
C PHE A 315 12.70 -11.18 -8.76
N LEU A 316 12.16 -10.42 -7.79
CA LEU A 316 11.61 -9.10 -8.05
C LEU A 316 12.66 -8.14 -8.61
N ASP A 317 13.86 -8.10 -8.04
CA ASP A 317 14.96 -7.27 -8.56
C ASP A 317 15.27 -7.61 -10.02
N LEU A 318 15.44 -8.90 -10.32
CA LEU A 318 15.72 -9.35 -11.70
C LEU A 318 14.56 -9.00 -12.65
N PHE A 319 13.31 -9.17 -12.20
CA PHE A 319 12.14 -8.84 -12.99
C PHE A 319 12.02 -7.33 -13.25
N LEU A 320 12.30 -6.50 -12.24
CA LEU A 320 12.28 -5.04 -12.39
C LEU A 320 13.40 -4.55 -13.31
N ILE A 321 14.59 -5.15 -13.22
CA ILE A 321 15.69 -4.88 -14.17
C ILE A 321 15.27 -5.28 -15.59
N TYR A 322 14.65 -6.45 -15.77
CA TYR A 322 14.11 -6.87 -17.06
C TYR A 322 13.09 -5.85 -17.60
N CYS A 323 12.18 -5.36 -16.77
CA CYS A 323 11.21 -4.33 -17.14
C CYS A 323 11.91 -3.01 -17.54
N LEU A 324 13.02 -2.67 -16.90
CA LEU A 324 13.78 -1.45 -17.20
C LEU A 324 14.47 -1.52 -18.57
N ILE A 325 15.16 -2.65 -18.85
CA ILE A 325 15.97 -2.78 -20.08
C ILE A 325 15.16 -3.15 -21.32
N SER A 326 13.90 -3.56 -21.15
CA SER A 326 13.01 -3.93 -22.24
C SER A 326 12.39 -2.70 -22.88
N ASP A 327 12.16 -2.75 -24.21
CA ASP A 327 11.42 -1.71 -24.92
C ASP A 327 10.06 -1.47 -24.28
N SER A 328 9.74 -0.20 -24.10
CA SER A 328 8.52 0.21 -23.41
C SER A 328 7.74 1.27 -24.18
N PRO A 329 6.97 0.89 -25.21
CA PRO A 329 6.14 1.84 -25.93
C PRO A 329 5.10 2.49 -25.01
N ASN A 330 4.66 3.68 -25.35
CA ASN A 330 3.60 4.37 -24.65
C ASN A 330 2.30 3.54 -24.64
N ILE A 331 1.53 3.68 -23.57
CA ILE A 331 0.19 3.08 -23.46
C ILE A 331 -0.76 3.91 -24.31
N SER A 332 -1.41 3.29 -25.30
CA SER A 332 -2.42 3.92 -26.15
C SER A 332 -3.68 4.31 -25.38
N SER A 333 -4.58 4.99 -26.05
CA SER A 333 -5.89 5.39 -25.49
C SER A 333 -6.97 4.34 -25.66
N GLU A 334 -6.65 3.22 -26.32
CA GLU A 334 -7.57 2.09 -26.53
C GLU A 334 -7.49 1.06 -25.41
#